data_376a8051f75cf401475860a470659275
#
_entry.id   376a8051f75cf401475860a470659275
#
_cell.length_a   1.000
_cell.length_b   1.000
_cell.length_c   1.000
_cell.angle_alpha   90.00
_cell.angle_beta   90.00
_cell.angle_gamma   90.00
#
_symmetry.space_group_name_H-M   'P 1'
#
loop_
_entity.id
_entity.type
_entity.pdbx_description
1 polymer ?
#
loop_
_entity_poly.entity_id
_entity_poly.type
_entity_poly.pdbx_seq_one_letter_code
_entity_poly.pdbx_strand_id
1 'polypeptide(L)'
;MQNDIVEQNKEIISVGELNRSAKYLLEDAFSNIAVIGEISNMSRPSSGHIYFTLKDEDGAIGCAMWRSQASKLNFRPEDGDKCILKGQVSLYPATGRYQLMVKSIEQAGSGNLMHQFEQLKKKLDSEGLFDLSKKLSIPQSPKHIGVITSSSTAAFQDILSTIQRRAPSAQVSLSPAVVQGDTAPNTIIHALNRILKFNENNQDNPIDLVLLSRGGGSIEDLWCFNNENLAREIASFPIPTISGVGHEIDFTICDFVSDMRAPTPTASAEIATEFYFQAMDRINDLHIDLKRALTNSFKTQKQKLEFLRSKIRSPLVILREQNQRIDSYELQLKQNIKISFNQNKQKLNLLNIRFKEKSPSAYIQELNINCLLYTSPSPRDRTRSRMPSSA
;
A
#
# COMPACT_ATOMS: atom_id res chain seq x y z
N MET A 1 17.92 -70.11 69.39
CA MET A 1 16.84 -71.04 69.15
C MET A 1 15.90 -70.38 68.15
N GLN A 2 15.65 -71.10 67.11
CA GLN A 2 14.74 -70.86 66.01
C GLN A 2 14.88 -69.53 65.24
N ASN A 3 15.68 -69.65 64.18
CA ASN A 3 15.66 -68.75 63.02
C ASN A 3 14.41 -69.07 62.20
N ASP A 4 13.42 -68.22 62.21
CA ASP A 4 12.35 -68.28 61.24
C ASP A 4 12.79 -67.53 59.96
N ILE A 5 13.27 -68.31 59.01
CA ILE A 5 13.55 -67.89 57.67
C ILE A 5 12.14 -67.73 57.00
N VAL A 6 11.65 -66.49 56.88
CA VAL A 6 10.53 -66.15 56.02
C VAL A 6 11.04 -66.28 54.59
N GLU A 7 10.76 -67.44 53.94
CA GLU A 7 10.85 -67.60 52.49
C GLU A 7 9.82 -66.65 51.83
N GLN A 8 10.33 -65.52 51.35
CA GLN A 8 9.55 -64.67 50.41
C GLN A 8 9.32 -65.45 49.11
N ASN A 9 8.10 -65.89 48.92
CA ASN A 9 7.63 -66.45 47.66
C ASN A 9 7.81 -65.36 46.58
N LYS A 10 8.90 -65.40 45.81
CA LYS A 10 9.14 -64.52 44.68
C LYS A 10 8.11 -64.93 43.60
N GLU A 11 7.03 -64.19 43.45
CA GLU A 11 6.13 -64.32 42.31
C GLU A 11 6.94 -64.11 41.01
N ILE A 12 6.94 -65.11 40.15
CA ILE A 12 7.55 -65.07 38.83
C ILE A 12 6.62 -64.24 37.94
N ILE A 13 7.04 -63.00 37.59
CA ILE A 13 6.25 -62.10 36.73
C ILE A 13 6.87 -62.08 35.30
N SER A 14 6.02 -61.84 34.32
CA SER A 14 6.49 -61.69 32.94
C SER A 14 7.23 -60.36 32.74
N VAL A 15 8.09 -60.26 31.69
CA VAL A 15 8.79 -59.03 31.35
C VAL A 15 7.82 -57.87 31.07
N GLY A 16 6.66 -58.17 30.45
CA GLY A 16 5.65 -57.17 30.19
C GLY A 16 4.95 -56.66 31.46
N GLU A 17 4.76 -57.52 32.47
CA GLU A 17 4.19 -57.14 33.77
C GLU A 17 5.23 -56.30 34.56
N LEU A 18 6.50 -56.71 34.55
CA LEU A 18 7.57 -55.93 35.16
C LEU A 18 7.65 -54.51 34.57
N ASN A 19 7.66 -54.41 33.26
CA ASN A 19 7.74 -53.08 32.55
C ASN A 19 6.47 -52.22 32.84
N ARG A 20 5.29 -52.82 32.96
CA ARG A 20 4.05 -52.10 33.35
C ARG A 20 4.12 -51.59 34.78
N SER A 21 4.59 -52.42 35.72
CA SER A 21 4.72 -52.05 37.12
C SER A 21 5.77 -50.95 37.28
N ALA A 22 6.94 -51.09 36.63
CA ALA A 22 7.95 -50.06 36.61
C ALA A 22 7.47 -48.75 36.00
N LYS A 23 6.73 -48.80 34.92
CA LYS A 23 6.08 -47.63 34.30
C LYS A 23 5.18 -46.91 35.31
N TYR A 24 4.29 -47.63 35.95
CA TYR A 24 3.36 -47.06 36.93
C TYR A 24 4.10 -46.39 38.11
N LEU A 25 5.09 -47.02 38.67
CA LEU A 25 5.93 -46.44 39.73
C LEU A 25 6.65 -45.18 39.32
N LEU A 26 7.20 -45.17 38.10
CA LEU A 26 7.92 -44.00 37.56
C LEU A 26 6.99 -42.84 37.26
N GLU A 27 5.83 -43.12 36.67
CA GLU A 27 4.81 -42.09 36.35
C GLU A 27 4.20 -41.47 37.63
N ASP A 28 4.04 -42.27 38.71
CA ASP A 28 3.56 -41.78 40.00
C ASP A 28 4.60 -40.91 40.70
N ALA A 29 5.83 -41.43 40.81
CA ALA A 29 6.94 -40.75 41.52
C ALA A 29 7.42 -39.48 40.81
N PHE A 30 7.37 -39.46 39.48
CA PHE A 30 7.91 -38.36 38.65
C PHE A 30 6.82 -37.80 37.70
N SER A 31 5.63 -37.57 38.20
CA SER A 31 4.46 -37.11 37.44
C SER A 31 4.56 -35.66 36.95
N ASN A 32 5.33 -34.81 37.63
CA ASN A 32 5.54 -33.40 37.29
C ASN A 32 6.91 -32.91 37.75
N ILE A 33 7.93 -33.13 36.92
CA ILE A 33 9.30 -32.74 37.22
C ILE A 33 9.79 -31.69 36.24
N ALA A 34 10.74 -30.88 36.69
CA ALA A 34 11.52 -29.98 35.87
C ALA A 34 12.96 -30.45 35.80
N VAL A 35 13.50 -30.67 34.63
CA VAL A 35 14.87 -31.13 34.39
C VAL A 35 15.57 -30.11 33.51
N ILE A 36 16.78 -29.73 33.92
CA ILE A 36 17.64 -28.82 33.15
C ILE A 36 18.75 -29.62 32.45
N GLY A 37 19.07 -29.27 31.22
CA GLY A 37 20.11 -29.88 30.43
C GLY A 37 20.26 -29.24 29.06
N GLU A 38 21.20 -29.77 28.28
CA GLU A 38 21.46 -29.37 26.90
C GLU A 38 20.73 -30.33 25.94
N ILE A 39 20.05 -29.76 24.94
CA ILE A 39 19.37 -30.53 23.88
C ILE A 39 20.40 -31.08 22.91
N SER A 40 20.24 -32.34 22.50
CA SER A 40 21.04 -32.98 21.48
C SER A 40 20.24 -34.02 20.70
N ASN A 41 20.71 -34.36 19.49
CA ASN A 41 20.09 -35.36 18.61
C ASN A 41 18.60 -35.06 18.29
N MET A 42 18.28 -33.83 18.01
CA MET A 42 16.91 -33.41 17.73
C MET A 42 16.40 -34.00 16.41
N SER A 43 15.23 -34.63 16.47
CA SER A 43 14.54 -35.21 15.31
C SER A 43 13.09 -34.75 15.28
N ARG A 44 12.64 -34.30 14.09
CA ARG A 44 11.27 -33.84 13.84
C ARG A 44 10.67 -34.63 12.68
N PRO A 45 10.12 -35.81 12.90
CA PRO A 45 9.46 -36.59 11.87
C PRO A 45 8.21 -35.87 11.34
N SER A 46 7.74 -36.28 10.17
CA SER A 46 6.54 -35.73 9.51
C SER A 46 5.26 -35.83 10.34
N SER A 47 5.22 -36.71 11.37
CA SER A 47 4.13 -36.83 12.33
C SER A 47 3.93 -35.57 13.21
N GLY A 48 4.91 -34.66 13.23
CA GLY A 48 4.89 -33.43 14.03
C GLY A 48 5.26 -33.61 15.50
N HIS A 49 5.66 -34.83 15.92
CA HIS A 49 6.28 -35.05 17.23
C HIS A 49 7.74 -34.59 17.22
N ILE A 50 8.28 -34.27 18.37
CA ILE A 50 9.70 -33.94 18.54
C ILE A 50 10.35 -34.97 19.44
N TYR A 51 11.45 -35.54 18.99
CA TYR A 51 12.28 -36.45 19.76
C TYR A 51 13.70 -35.87 19.87
N PHE A 52 14.27 -35.92 21.06
CA PHE A 52 15.61 -35.43 21.33
C PHE A 52 16.20 -36.08 22.58
N THR A 53 17.44 -35.84 22.85
CA THR A 53 18.12 -36.25 24.05
C THR A 53 18.43 -35.02 24.88
N LEU A 54 18.07 -35.01 26.17
CA LEU A 54 18.55 -34.04 27.14
C LEU A 54 19.77 -34.61 27.82
N LYS A 55 20.86 -33.89 27.84
CA LYS A 55 22.12 -34.32 28.48
C LYS A 55 22.65 -33.23 29.42
N ASP A 56 23.38 -33.65 30.43
CA ASP A 56 24.24 -32.81 31.26
C ASP A 56 25.62 -33.47 31.40
N GLU A 57 26.44 -33.02 32.37
CA GLU A 57 27.78 -33.54 32.60
C GLU A 57 27.77 -35.01 33.08
N ASP A 58 26.69 -35.43 33.76
CA ASP A 58 26.60 -36.72 34.43
C ASP A 58 25.67 -37.72 33.76
N GLY A 59 24.77 -37.29 32.85
CA GLY A 59 23.77 -38.21 32.31
C GLY A 59 23.08 -37.72 31.06
N ALA A 60 22.27 -38.62 30.47
CA ALA A 60 21.43 -38.31 29.32
C ALA A 60 20.10 -39.06 29.39
N ILE A 61 19.02 -38.40 29.02
CA ILE A 61 17.67 -38.96 28.94
C ILE A 61 17.02 -38.72 27.59
N GLY A 62 16.40 -39.74 27.01
CA GLY A 62 15.58 -39.57 25.82
C GLY A 62 14.31 -38.81 26.13
N CYS A 63 13.98 -37.84 25.31
CA CYS A 63 12.81 -36.97 25.46
C CYS A 63 11.86 -37.13 24.29
N ALA A 64 10.57 -37.10 24.58
CA ALA A 64 9.52 -37.11 23.55
C ALA A 64 8.50 -36.01 23.84
N MET A 65 8.18 -35.20 22.83
CA MET A 65 7.17 -34.16 22.91
C MET A 65 6.10 -34.38 21.85
N TRP A 66 4.86 -34.42 22.27
CA TRP A 66 3.74 -34.63 21.35
C TRP A 66 3.46 -33.39 20.50
N ARG A 67 2.93 -33.59 19.28
CA ARG A 67 2.58 -32.52 18.33
C ARG A 67 1.74 -31.41 18.96
N SER A 68 0.75 -31.76 19.79
CA SER A 68 -0.13 -30.79 20.46
C SER A 68 0.60 -29.85 21.43
N GLN A 69 1.73 -30.30 21.99
CA GLN A 69 2.59 -29.46 22.83
C GLN A 69 3.65 -28.73 21.99
N ALA A 70 4.23 -29.44 21.03
CA ALA A 70 5.22 -28.88 20.12
C ALA A 70 4.69 -27.67 19.32
N SER A 71 3.41 -27.68 18.94
CA SER A 71 2.76 -26.55 18.25
C SER A 71 2.52 -25.30 19.11
N LYS A 72 2.68 -25.41 20.44
CA LYS A 72 2.52 -24.30 21.39
C LYS A 72 3.84 -23.66 21.79
N LEU A 73 4.97 -24.17 21.26
CA LEU A 73 6.28 -23.59 21.56
C LEU A 73 6.43 -22.21 20.90
N ASN A 74 6.87 -21.24 21.68
CA ASN A 74 7.12 -19.87 21.24
C ASN A 74 8.49 -19.70 20.54
N PHE A 75 9.34 -20.73 20.60
CA PHE A 75 10.65 -20.76 19.97
C PHE A 75 10.91 -22.13 19.35
N ARG A 76 11.93 -22.23 18.53
CA ARG A 76 12.35 -23.47 17.86
C ARG A 76 13.59 -24.01 18.52
N PRO A 77 13.48 -25.01 19.44
CA PRO A 77 14.66 -25.58 20.09
C PRO A 77 15.60 -26.21 19.06
N GLU A 78 16.90 -26.05 19.23
CA GLU A 78 17.97 -26.63 18.40
C GLU A 78 18.98 -27.40 19.22
N ASP A 79 19.83 -28.21 18.55
CA ASP A 79 20.92 -28.93 19.24
C ASP A 79 21.90 -27.93 19.84
N GLY A 80 22.25 -28.11 21.10
CA GLY A 80 23.13 -27.22 21.89
C GLY A 80 22.36 -26.25 22.82
N ASP A 81 21.04 -26.10 22.65
CA ASP A 81 20.24 -25.24 23.53
C ASP A 81 20.19 -25.81 24.97
N LYS A 82 20.49 -24.95 25.92
CA LYS A 82 20.31 -25.27 27.35
C LYS A 82 18.88 -24.94 27.76
N CYS A 83 18.10 -25.95 28.13
CA CYS A 83 16.69 -25.83 28.40
C CYS A 83 16.26 -26.44 29.72
N ILE A 84 15.15 -25.91 30.26
CA ILE A 84 14.40 -26.52 31.37
C ILE A 84 13.18 -27.20 30.77
N LEU A 85 13.11 -28.52 30.93
CA LEU A 85 12.02 -29.34 30.46
C LEU A 85 11.08 -29.64 31.63
N LYS A 86 9.77 -29.32 31.47
CA LYS A 86 8.75 -29.74 32.41
C LYS A 86 7.98 -30.89 31.82
N GLY A 87 7.83 -31.98 32.55
CA GLY A 87 7.18 -33.18 32.04
C GLY A 87 7.04 -34.25 33.10
N GLN A 88 6.83 -35.48 32.63
CA GLN A 88 6.75 -36.67 33.47
C GLN A 88 7.68 -37.76 32.91
N VAL A 89 8.26 -38.51 33.81
CA VAL A 89 9.06 -39.66 33.40
C VAL A 89 8.12 -40.83 33.10
N SER A 90 8.41 -41.55 32.04
CA SER A 90 7.65 -42.74 31.65
C SER A 90 8.61 -43.80 31.09
N LEU A 91 8.17 -45.04 31.09
CA LEU A 91 8.86 -46.15 30.47
C LEU A 91 8.02 -46.67 29.31
N TYR A 92 8.67 -46.83 28.15
CA TYR A 92 7.98 -47.44 26.98
C TYR A 92 7.91 -48.95 27.14
N PRO A 93 6.71 -49.54 27.38
CA PRO A 93 6.59 -50.92 27.87
C PRO A 93 7.16 -51.97 26.91
N ALA A 94 7.06 -51.73 25.58
CA ALA A 94 7.50 -52.67 24.56
C ALA A 94 9.02 -52.91 24.56
N THR A 95 9.80 -51.88 24.90
CA THR A 95 11.30 -51.93 24.85
C THR A 95 11.97 -51.71 26.20
N GLY A 96 11.20 -51.34 27.24
CA GLY A 96 11.73 -50.98 28.55
C GLY A 96 12.55 -49.67 28.58
N ARG A 97 12.41 -48.85 27.55
CA ARG A 97 13.18 -47.59 27.47
C ARG A 97 12.62 -46.53 28.39
N TYR A 98 13.48 -45.98 29.23
CA TYR A 98 13.24 -44.85 30.09
C TYR A 98 13.24 -43.55 29.26
N GLN A 99 12.22 -42.70 29.41
CA GLN A 99 12.08 -41.46 28.65
C GLN A 99 11.34 -40.37 29.43
N LEU A 100 11.63 -39.11 29.13
CA LEU A 100 10.90 -37.95 29.62
C LEU A 100 9.83 -37.53 28.61
N MET A 101 8.55 -37.57 29.04
CA MET A 101 7.42 -37.06 28.25
C MET A 101 7.30 -35.57 28.52
N VAL A 102 7.75 -34.74 27.57
CA VAL A 102 7.86 -33.29 27.73
C VAL A 102 6.52 -32.60 27.48
N LYS A 103 6.08 -31.79 28.45
CA LYS A 103 4.89 -30.94 28.36
C LYS A 103 5.20 -29.51 27.94
N SER A 104 6.31 -28.94 28.44
CA SER A 104 6.83 -27.62 28.04
C SER A 104 8.33 -27.57 28.03
N ILE A 105 8.89 -26.70 27.18
CA ILE A 105 10.30 -26.40 27.08
C ILE A 105 10.46 -24.91 27.36
N GLU A 106 11.34 -24.54 28.29
CA GLU A 106 11.70 -23.17 28.60
C GLU A 106 13.21 -23.02 28.44
N GLN A 107 13.67 -21.92 27.85
CA GLN A 107 15.10 -21.68 27.68
C GLN A 107 15.75 -21.41 29.06
N ALA A 108 16.82 -22.11 29.37
CA ALA A 108 17.47 -21.98 30.69
C ALA A 108 18.15 -20.60 30.79
N GLY A 109 17.78 -19.82 31.77
CA GLY A 109 18.33 -18.46 31.97
C GLY A 109 17.29 -17.34 31.75
N SER A 110 16.28 -17.56 30.88
CA SER A 110 15.29 -16.53 30.56
C SER A 110 14.47 -16.04 31.76
N GLY A 111 14.12 -16.92 32.67
CA GLY A 111 13.38 -16.56 33.88
C GLY A 111 14.14 -15.63 34.84
N ASN A 112 15.47 -15.84 34.98
CA ASN A 112 16.30 -14.98 35.79
C ASN A 112 16.55 -13.61 35.13
N LEU A 113 16.80 -13.63 33.81
CA LEU A 113 17.00 -12.40 33.04
C LEU A 113 15.74 -11.55 33.05
N MET A 114 14.55 -12.13 32.85
CA MET A 114 13.29 -11.38 32.91
C MET A 114 13.04 -10.76 34.26
N HIS A 115 13.38 -11.47 35.36
CA HIS A 115 13.24 -10.91 36.70
C HIS A 115 14.21 -9.73 36.93
N GLN A 116 15.46 -9.84 36.50
CA GLN A 116 16.45 -8.75 36.55
C GLN A 116 16.00 -7.54 35.71
N PHE A 117 15.46 -7.78 34.52
CA PHE A 117 14.90 -6.72 33.68
C PHE A 117 13.77 -5.95 34.39
N GLU A 118 12.80 -6.67 34.98
CA GLU A 118 11.68 -6.05 35.69
C GLU A 118 12.13 -5.26 36.93
N GLN A 119 13.13 -5.76 37.67
CA GLN A 119 13.71 -5.04 38.80
C GLN A 119 14.41 -3.75 38.35
N LEU A 120 15.24 -3.84 37.29
CA LEU A 120 15.96 -2.68 36.76
C LEU A 120 14.99 -1.65 36.18
N LYS A 121 13.97 -2.10 35.43
CA LYS A 121 12.94 -1.25 34.91
C LYS A 121 12.21 -0.47 36.01
N LYS A 122 11.75 -1.14 37.07
CA LYS A 122 11.10 -0.49 38.22
C LYS A 122 12.00 0.53 38.89
N LYS A 123 13.29 0.21 39.08
CA LYS A 123 14.29 1.10 39.66
C LYS A 123 14.41 2.39 38.84
N LEU A 124 14.69 2.28 37.55
CA LEU A 124 14.90 3.43 36.65
C LEU A 124 13.63 4.24 36.44
N ASP A 125 12.47 3.58 36.42
CA ASP A 125 11.15 4.24 36.36
C ASP A 125 10.90 5.09 37.62
N SER A 126 11.19 4.54 38.83
CA SER A 126 11.06 5.28 40.09
C SER A 126 12.00 6.49 40.18
N GLU A 127 13.11 6.48 39.45
CA GLU A 127 14.04 7.61 39.33
C GLU A 127 13.60 8.61 38.23
N GLY A 128 12.54 8.31 37.49
CA GLY A 128 11.99 9.15 36.43
C GLY A 128 12.84 9.25 35.16
N LEU A 129 13.65 8.20 34.84
CA LEU A 129 14.46 8.18 33.61
C LEU A 129 13.59 7.95 32.36
N PHE A 130 12.40 7.39 32.51
CA PHE A 130 11.47 7.11 31.41
C PHE A 130 10.47 8.24 31.16
N ASP A 131 10.59 9.32 31.90
CA ASP A 131 9.65 10.44 31.88
C ASP A 131 9.62 11.10 30.49
N LEU A 132 8.46 11.15 29.87
CA LEU A 132 8.28 11.76 28.56
C LEU A 132 8.65 13.24 28.53
N SER A 133 8.55 13.93 29.68
CA SER A 133 8.93 15.34 29.80
C SER A 133 10.42 15.61 29.64
N LYS A 134 11.26 14.59 29.87
CA LYS A 134 12.72 14.67 29.73
C LYS A 134 13.22 14.30 28.35
N LYS A 135 12.35 13.66 27.52
CA LYS A 135 12.73 13.22 26.18
C LYS A 135 12.86 14.40 25.23
N LEU A 136 13.91 14.36 24.44
CA LEU A 136 14.20 15.36 23.42
C LEU A 136 13.29 15.12 22.20
N SER A 137 12.84 16.20 21.59
CA SER A 137 12.08 16.10 20.34
C SER A 137 12.99 15.71 19.18
N ILE A 138 12.58 14.70 18.40
CA ILE A 138 13.29 14.31 17.20
C ILE A 138 13.23 15.45 16.17
N PRO A 139 14.37 15.89 15.59
CA PRO A 139 14.38 16.92 14.58
C PRO A 139 13.60 16.46 13.34
N GLN A 140 12.75 17.33 12.80
CA GLN A 140 11.92 17.00 11.64
C GLN A 140 12.75 16.70 10.39
N SER A 141 13.87 17.40 10.20
CA SER A 141 14.76 17.21 9.07
C SER A 141 16.23 17.15 9.53
N PRO A 142 16.66 16.00 10.09
CA PRO A 142 18.03 15.86 10.54
C PRO A 142 18.99 15.98 9.36
N LYS A 143 19.98 16.85 9.49
CA LYS A 143 21.00 17.07 8.46
C LYS A 143 22.14 16.06 8.57
N HIS A 144 22.47 15.66 9.77
CA HIS A 144 23.61 14.79 10.04
C HIS A 144 23.21 13.72 11.08
N ILE A 145 23.06 12.49 10.62
CA ILE A 145 22.61 11.37 11.43
C ILE A 145 23.80 10.52 11.86
N GLY A 146 24.02 10.40 13.16
CA GLY A 146 24.98 9.49 13.73
C GLY A 146 24.38 8.09 13.89
N VAL A 147 25.08 7.05 13.47
CA VAL A 147 24.65 5.67 13.64
C VAL A 147 25.61 4.93 14.53
N ILE A 148 25.11 4.36 15.63
CA ILE A 148 25.85 3.50 16.55
C ILE A 148 25.44 2.06 16.30
N THR A 149 26.31 1.31 15.67
CA THR A 149 26.14 -0.13 15.37
C THR A 149 27.48 -0.74 15.00
N SER A 150 27.52 -2.05 14.75
CA SER A 150 28.72 -2.70 14.23
C SER A 150 28.87 -2.42 12.73
N SER A 151 30.09 -2.10 12.31
CA SER A 151 30.42 -1.76 10.92
C SER A 151 30.18 -2.87 9.91
N SER A 152 30.19 -4.13 10.35
CA SER A 152 30.08 -5.33 9.49
C SER A 152 28.67 -5.91 9.41
N THR A 153 27.68 -5.29 10.06
CA THR A 153 26.32 -5.86 10.17
C THR A 153 25.40 -5.43 9.05
N ALA A 154 24.46 -6.31 8.69
CA ALA A 154 23.38 -6.00 7.76
C ALA A 154 22.56 -4.78 8.23
N ALA A 155 22.37 -4.62 9.55
CA ALA A 155 21.63 -3.49 10.13
C ALA A 155 22.18 -2.11 9.69
N PHE A 156 23.49 -1.94 9.59
CA PHE A 156 24.08 -0.69 9.08
C PHE A 156 23.77 -0.47 7.62
N GLN A 157 23.85 -1.52 6.80
CA GLN A 157 23.55 -1.42 5.36
C GLN A 157 22.06 -1.10 5.12
N ASP A 158 21.17 -1.69 5.92
CA ASP A 158 19.72 -1.44 5.85
C ASP A 158 19.39 0.01 6.21
N ILE A 159 20.01 0.53 7.29
CA ILE A 159 19.87 1.95 7.68
C ILE A 159 20.37 2.86 6.56
N LEU A 160 21.60 2.61 6.07
CA LEU A 160 22.23 3.45 5.05
C LEU A 160 21.41 3.49 3.76
N SER A 161 20.96 2.32 3.28
CA SER A 161 20.14 2.22 2.07
C SER A 161 18.78 2.93 2.24
N THR A 162 18.20 2.85 3.43
CA THR A 162 16.93 3.52 3.74
C THR A 162 17.09 5.02 3.77
N ILE A 163 18.14 5.54 4.44
CA ILE A 163 18.41 6.99 4.49
C ILE A 163 18.74 7.52 3.09
N GLN A 164 19.60 6.85 2.33
CA GLN A 164 19.95 7.27 0.96
C GLN A 164 18.73 7.36 0.03
N ARG A 165 17.79 6.46 0.17
CA ARG A 165 16.55 6.46 -0.62
C ARG A 165 15.57 7.55 -0.20
N ARG A 166 15.40 7.81 1.11
CA ARG A 166 14.37 8.70 1.66
C ARG A 166 14.85 10.13 1.88
N ALA A 167 16.12 10.29 2.25
CA ALA A 167 16.74 11.58 2.56
C ALA A 167 18.16 11.67 1.97
N PRO A 168 18.31 11.73 0.64
CA PRO A 168 19.63 11.71 -0.02
C PRO A 168 20.53 12.92 0.33
N SER A 169 19.96 13.97 0.91
CA SER A 169 20.70 15.15 1.38
C SER A 169 21.23 15.04 2.81
N ALA A 170 20.75 14.06 3.59
CA ALA A 170 21.20 13.85 4.95
C ALA A 170 22.57 13.14 4.95
N GLN A 171 23.49 13.65 5.76
CA GLN A 171 24.78 12.99 5.97
C GLN A 171 24.63 11.88 7.04
N VAL A 172 25.38 10.80 6.86
CA VAL A 172 25.41 9.68 7.81
C VAL A 172 26.83 9.44 8.27
N SER A 173 27.03 9.47 9.59
CA SER A 173 28.31 9.12 10.22
C SER A 173 28.18 7.89 11.08
N LEU A 174 29.01 6.89 10.85
CA LEU A 174 29.08 5.68 11.66
C LEU A 174 30.02 5.89 12.85
N SER A 175 29.50 5.69 14.08
CA SER A 175 30.31 5.50 15.27
C SER A 175 30.32 4.02 15.64
N PRO A 176 31.35 3.25 15.19
CA PRO A 176 31.33 1.80 15.32
C PRO A 176 31.37 1.36 16.78
N ALA A 177 30.52 0.41 17.17
CA ALA A 177 30.45 -0.18 18.47
C ALA A 177 30.19 -1.69 18.38
N VAL A 178 30.67 -2.44 19.36
CA VAL A 178 30.20 -3.82 19.56
C VAL A 178 28.80 -3.74 20.16
N VAL A 179 27.82 -4.44 19.55
CA VAL A 179 26.39 -4.35 19.91
C VAL A 179 25.84 -5.68 20.43
N GLN A 180 26.71 -6.55 20.91
CA GLN A 180 26.35 -7.83 21.54
C GLN A 180 27.46 -8.27 22.51
N GLY A 181 27.08 -9.08 23.53
CA GLY A 181 28.00 -9.58 24.57
C GLY A 181 28.30 -8.55 25.65
N ASP A 182 29.08 -8.97 26.67
CA ASP A 182 29.27 -8.21 27.91
C ASP A 182 30.05 -6.89 27.74
N THR A 183 30.84 -6.76 26.69
CA THR A 183 31.61 -5.53 26.41
C THR A 183 30.81 -4.46 25.68
N ALA A 184 29.63 -4.82 25.12
CA ALA A 184 28.83 -3.94 24.31
C ALA A 184 28.40 -2.63 25.01
N PRO A 185 27.93 -2.61 26.28
CA PRO A 185 27.53 -1.37 26.94
C PRO A 185 28.65 -0.33 26.96
N ASN A 186 29.86 -0.74 27.32
CA ASN A 186 31.02 0.16 27.39
C ASN A 186 31.40 0.70 25.99
N THR A 187 31.36 -0.15 24.97
CA THR A 187 31.70 0.27 23.61
C THR A 187 30.68 1.25 23.05
N ILE A 188 29.38 1.10 23.39
CA ILE A 188 28.29 2.02 23.00
C ILE A 188 28.48 3.36 23.73
N ILE A 189 28.77 3.36 25.03
CA ILE A 189 29.09 4.60 25.80
C ILE A 189 30.28 5.31 25.15
N HIS A 190 31.34 4.60 24.80
CA HIS A 190 32.46 5.20 24.07
C HIS A 190 32.06 5.74 22.70
N ALA A 191 31.10 5.11 22.00
CA ALA A 191 30.60 5.58 20.74
C ALA A 191 29.77 6.88 20.88
N LEU A 192 28.94 6.98 21.93
CA LEU A 192 28.23 8.22 22.30
C LEU A 192 29.22 9.36 22.58
N ASN A 193 30.23 9.11 23.37
CA ASN A 193 31.27 10.10 23.68
C ASN A 193 32.08 10.53 22.45
N ARG A 194 32.31 9.64 21.47
CA ARG A 194 32.95 10.01 20.21
C ARG A 194 32.08 10.96 19.40
N ILE A 195 30.75 10.78 19.42
CA ILE A 195 29.80 11.70 18.74
C ILE A 195 29.86 13.09 19.37
N LEU A 196 29.90 13.19 20.71
CA LEU A 196 30.03 14.48 21.39
C LEU A 196 31.34 15.20 21.00
N LYS A 197 32.46 14.49 21.05
CA LYS A 197 33.75 15.03 20.63
C LYS A 197 33.80 15.42 19.17
N PHE A 198 33.10 14.67 18.30
CA PHE A 198 32.96 15.04 16.90
C PHE A 198 32.22 16.37 16.75
N ASN A 199 31.11 16.56 17.47
CA ASN A 199 30.33 17.81 17.43
C ASN A 199 31.11 19.01 17.98
N GLU A 200 31.92 18.83 19.02
CA GLU A 200 32.81 19.87 19.55
C GLU A 200 33.79 20.40 18.48
N ASN A 201 34.29 19.49 17.64
CA ASN A 201 35.27 19.82 16.60
C ASN A 201 34.62 20.21 15.26
N ASN A 202 33.32 19.98 15.05
CA ASN A 202 32.62 20.20 13.79
C ASN A 202 31.31 20.99 14.02
N GLN A 203 31.44 22.21 14.49
CA GLN A 203 30.29 23.07 14.81
C GLN A 203 29.44 23.47 13.59
N ASP A 204 30.04 23.48 12.39
CA ASP A 204 29.34 23.84 11.14
C ASP A 204 28.35 22.73 10.69
N ASN A 205 28.64 21.49 11.07
CA ASN A 205 27.82 20.35 10.67
C ASN A 205 27.79 19.28 11.78
N PRO A 206 27.20 19.59 12.93
CA PRO A 206 27.13 18.66 14.03
C PRO A 206 26.15 17.50 13.73
N ILE A 207 26.35 16.37 14.37
CA ILE A 207 25.38 15.29 14.41
C ILE A 207 24.19 15.78 15.25
N ASP A 208 23.00 15.79 14.67
CA ASP A 208 21.77 16.32 15.25
C ASP A 208 20.75 15.25 15.63
N LEU A 209 21.00 13.98 15.26
CA LEU A 209 20.21 12.81 15.60
C LEU A 209 21.12 11.57 15.70
N VAL A 210 20.87 10.70 16.68
CA VAL A 210 21.61 9.45 16.85
C VAL A 210 20.66 8.25 16.76
N LEU A 211 21.04 7.29 15.92
CA LEU A 211 20.39 5.99 15.81
C LEU A 211 21.25 4.95 16.54
N LEU A 212 20.70 4.33 17.59
CA LEU A 212 21.28 3.18 18.26
C LEU A 212 20.62 1.92 17.72
N SER A 213 21.37 1.09 16.99
CA SER A 213 20.75 0.00 16.25
C SER A 213 21.54 -1.29 16.32
N ARG A 214 20.78 -2.38 16.37
CA ARG A 214 21.29 -3.74 16.30
C ARG A 214 20.36 -4.59 15.44
N GLY A 215 20.93 -5.50 14.66
CA GLY A 215 20.17 -6.52 13.94
C GLY A 215 19.48 -7.52 14.89
N GLY A 216 18.62 -8.39 14.36
CA GLY A 216 17.95 -9.41 15.14
C GLY A 216 18.90 -10.36 15.85
N GLY A 217 18.41 -11.05 16.88
CA GLY A 217 19.16 -12.03 17.67
C GLY A 217 18.33 -12.55 18.85
N SER A 218 18.90 -13.42 19.67
CA SER A 218 18.23 -13.95 20.86
C SER A 218 18.07 -12.88 21.96
N ILE A 219 17.19 -13.12 22.94
CA ILE A 219 17.04 -12.27 24.13
C ILE A 219 18.36 -12.09 24.87
N GLU A 220 19.20 -13.14 24.92
CA GLU A 220 20.51 -13.11 25.52
C GLU A 220 21.45 -12.14 24.80
N ASP A 221 21.41 -12.09 23.51
CA ASP A 221 22.17 -11.13 22.69
C ASP A 221 21.73 -9.67 22.89
N LEU A 222 20.43 -9.45 23.17
CA LEU A 222 19.89 -8.13 23.46
C LEU A 222 20.13 -7.69 24.89
N TRP A 223 20.58 -8.59 25.76
CA TRP A 223 20.73 -8.34 27.20
C TRP A 223 21.66 -7.17 27.50
N CYS A 224 22.68 -6.96 26.67
CA CYS A 224 23.64 -5.85 26.84
C CYS A 224 22.97 -4.46 26.82
N PHE A 225 21.79 -4.31 26.20
CA PHE A 225 21.00 -3.07 26.20
C PHE A 225 20.14 -2.88 27.45
N ASN A 226 20.17 -3.85 28.38
CA ASN A 226 19.56 -3.76 29.71
C ASN A 226 20.59 -3.34 30.79
N ASN A 227 21.67 -2.68 30.39
CA ASN A 227 22.69 -2.21 31.31
C ASN A 227 22.35 -0.86 31.92
N GLU A 228 22.42 -0.73 33.25
CA GLU A 228 22.04 0.50 33.96
C GLU A 228 22.92 1.70 33.57
N ASN A 229 24.24 1.51 33.45
CA ASN A 229 25.16 2.61 33.12
C ASN A 229 24.87 3.13 31.71
N LEU A 230 24.65 2.23 30.75
CA LEU A 230 24.28 2.61 29.38
C LEU A 230 22.94 3.38 29.34
N ALA A 231 21.97 2.91 30.12
CA ALA A 231 20.66 3.60 30.20
C ALA A 231 20.80 5.03 30.74
N ARG A 232 21.62 5.25 31.74
CA ARG A 232 21.88 6.56 32.34
C ARG A 232 22.61 7.49 31.37
N GLU A 233 23.58 6.97 30.64
CA GLU A 233 24.30 7.75 29.60
C GLU A 233 23.37 8.17 28.45
N ILE A 234 22.50 7.27 27.97
CA ILE A 234 21.51 7.61 26.93
C ILE A 234 20.51 8.66 27.45
N ALA A 235 19.99 8.49 28.68
CA ALA A 235 19.03 9.42 29.27
C ALA A 235 19.60 10.83 29.48
N SER A 236 20.89 10.99 29.68
CA SER A 236 21.59 12.27 29.85
C SER A 236 22.20 12.80 28.55
N PHE A 237 22.04 12.08 27.45
CA PHE A 237 22.68 12.43 26.21
C PHE A 237 22.03 13.69 25.58
N PRO A 238 22.81 14.73 25.19
CA PRO A 238 22.27 16.01 24.77
C PRO A 238 21.71 16.04 23.32
N ILE A 239 21.88 14.95 22.56
CA ILE A 239 21.41 14.82 21.17
C ILE A 239 20.28 13.80 21.15
N PRO A 240 19.16 14.08 20.47
CA PRO A 240 18.05 13.13 20.35
C PRO A 240 18.48 11.75 19.88
N THR A 241 17.93 10.70 20.49
CA THR A 241 18.28 9.32 20.24
C THR A 241 17.06 8.51 19.78
N ILE A 242 17.25 7.66 18.77
CA ILE A 242 16.26 6.66 18.36
C ILE A 242 16.86 5.27 18.59
N SER A 243 16.21 4.46 19.42
CA SER A 243 16.57 3.05 19.61
C SER A 243 15.89 2.18 18.56
N GLY A 244 16.65 1.42 17.80
CA GLY A 244 16.22 0.40 16.83
C GLY A 244 16.91 -0.93 17.11
N VAL A 245 16.80 -1.41 18.36
CA VAL A 245 17.57 -2.54 18.87
C VAL A 245 16.81 -3.87 18.81
N GLY A 246 15.52 -3.87 19.12
CA GLY A 246 14.70 -5.08 19.21
C GLY A 246 13.74 -5.28 18.05
N HIS A 247 12.92 -6.32 18.15
CA HIS A 247 11.71 -6.52 17.34
C HIS A 247 10.50 -6.00 18.10
N GLU A 248 9.30 -6.08 17.49
CA GLU A 248 8.06 -5.55 18.09
C GLU A 248 7.80 -6.05 19.53
N ILE A 249 8.20 -7.27 19.84
CA ILE A 249 7.92 -7.97 21.11
C ILE A 249 9.04 -7.76 22.15
N ASP A 250 10.27 -7.48 21.70
CA ASP A 250 11.46 -7.47 22.55
C ASP A 250 11.81 -6.03 22.96
N PHE A 251 11.46 -5.66 24.18
CA PHE A 251 11.79 -4.36 24.76
C PHE A 251 13.07 -4.43 25.59
N THR A 252 13.95 -3.46 25.39
CA THR A 252 15.14 -3.26 26.20
C THR A 252 15.03 -2.00 27.06
N ILE A 253 15.84 -1.88 28.11
CA ILE A 253 15.92 -0.65 28.92
C ILE A 253 16.33 0.55 28.05
N CYS A 254 17.21 0.36 27.07
CA CYS A 254 17.57 1.41 26.12
C CYS A 254 16.37 1.94 25.33
N ASP A 255 15.39 1.10 25.00
CA ASP A 255 14.17 1.54 24.30
C ASP A 255 13.30 2.46 25.16
N PHE A 256 13.30 2.26 26.49
CA PHE A 256 12.55 3.12 27.41
C PHE A 256 13.23 4.47 27.64
N VAL A 257 14.56 4.50 27.70
CA VAL A 257 15.33 5.73 27.96
C VAL A 257 15.59 6.56 26.72
N SER A 258 15.67 5.98 25.53
CA SER A 258 15.80 6.71 24.28
C SER A 258 14.60 7.61 24.03
N ASP A 259 14.81 8.70 23.31
CA ASP A 259 13.77 9.69 23.01
C ASP A 259 12.65 9.08 22.16
N MET A 260 13.00 8.19 21.23
CA MET A 260 12.05 7.42 20.42
C MET A 260 12.50 5.98 20.25
N ARG A 261 11.53 5.07 20.17
CA ARG A 261 11.75 3.66 19.90
C ARG A 261 11.32 3.33 18.46
N ALA A 262 12.09 2.53 17.79
CA ALA A 262 11.74 1.88 16.53
C ALA A 262 11.82 0.33 16.69
N PRO A 263 10.92 -0.43 16.05
CA PRO A 263 10.91 -1.90 16.18
C PRO A 263 12.05 -2.59 15.42
N THR A 264 12.73 -1.91 14.52
CA THR A 264 13.86 -2.44 13.73
C THR A 264 14.85 -1.34 13.37
N PRO A 265 16.09 -1.70 12.99
CA PRO A 265 17.06 -0.74 12.46
C PRO A 265 16.52 0.05 11.26
N THR A 266 15.84 -0.61 10.33
CA THR A 266 15.20 0.02 9.17
C THR A 266 14.13 1.02 9.60
N ALA A 267 13.28 0.64 10.55
CA ALA A 267 12.23 1.53 11.06
C ALA A 267 12.82 2.77 11.76
N SER A 268 13.99 2.66 12.43
CA SER A 268 14.68 3.81 13.04
C SER A 268 15.10 4.83 11.97
N ALA A 269 15.61 4.35 10.82
CA ALA A 269 15.96 5.19 9.69
C ALA A 269 14.71 5.78 9.01
N GLU A 270 13.60 5.05 8.96
CA GLU A 270 12.33 5.56 8.43
C GLU A 270 11.76 6.69 9.28
N ILE A 271 11.76 6.53 10.60
CA ILE A 271 11.33 7.59 11.55
C ILE A 271 12.23 8.82 11.39
N ALA A 272 13.55 8.64 11.36
CA ALA A 272 14.50 9.72 11.20
C ALA A 272 14.33 10.50 9.88
N THR A 273 13.80 9.88 8.85
CA THR A 273 13.66 10.45 7.50
C THR A 273 12.21 10.72 7.09
N GLU A 274 11.26 10.62 8.00
CA GLU A 274 9.83 10.72 7.71
C GLU A 274 9.45 12.05 7.05
N PHE A 275 9.96 13.16 7.58
CA PHE A 275 9.71 14.48 7.01
C PHE A 275 10.25 14.61 5.58
N TYR A 276 11.45 14.12 5.31
CA TYR A 276 12.04 14.14 3.96
C TYR A 276 11.18 13.36 2.97
N PHE A 277 10.69 12.20 3.38
CA PHE A 277 9.84 11.36 2.56
C PHE A 277 8.52 12.07 2.22
N GLN A 278 7.85 12.62 3.23
CA GLN A 278 6.60 13.37 3.05
C GLN A 278 6.81 14.64 2.20
N ALA A 279 7.92 15.35 2.39
CA ALA A 279 8.25 16.52 1.59
C ALA A 279 8.48 16.16 0.10
N MET A 280 9.16 15.04 -0.16
CA MET A 280 9.39 14.56 -1.52
C MET A 280 8.09 14.13 -2.20
N ASP A 281 7.22 13.40 -1.50
CA ASP A 281 5.90 13.04 -2.00
C ASP A 281 5.06 14.28 -2.32
N ARG A 282 5.10 15.27 -1.43
CA ARG A 282 4.38 16.54 -1.67
C ARG A 282 4.90 17.30 -2.89
N ILE A 283 6.21 17.31 -3.11
CA ILE A 283 6.81 17.90 -4.31
C ILE A 283 6.36 17.16 -5.58
N ASN A 284 6.34 15.83 -5.54
CA ASN A 284 5.86 15.01 -6.65
C ASN A 284 4.38 15.28 -6.96
N ASP A 285 3.53 15.35 -5.95
CA ASP A 285 2.11 15.68 -6.10
C ASP A 285 1.92 17.07 -6.74
N LEU A 286 2.63 18.07 -6.22
CA LEU A 286 2.60 19.42 -6.77
C LEU A 286 3.10 19.47 -8.22
N HIS A 287 4.12 18.69 -8.57
CA HIS A 287 4.60 18.56 -9.95
C HIS A 287 3.53 17.99 -10.88
N ILE A 288 2.84 16.93 -10.44
CA ILE A 288 1.75 16.31 -11.19
C ILE A 288 0.59 17.30 -11.37
N ASP A 289 0.20 18.00 -10.32
CA ASP A 289 -0.89 18.97 -10.35
C ASP A 289 -0.56 20.17 -11.25
N LEU A 290 0.67 20.67 -11.19
CA LEU A 290 1.15 21.73 -12.09
C LEU A 290 1.07 21.29 -13.55
N LYS A 291 1.53 20.09 -13.86
CA LYS A 291 1.47 19.53 -15.22
C LYS A 291 0.03 19.40 -15.71
N ARG A 292 -0.89 18.94 -14.85
CA ARG A 292 -2.33 18.87 -15.16
C ARG A 292 -2.92 20.25 -15.39
N ALA A 293 -2.64 21.20 -14.51
CA ALA A 293 -3.14 22.58 -14.64
C ALA A 293 -2.66 23.25 -15.93
N LEU A 294 -1.39 23.12 -16.27
CA LEU A 294 -0.82 23.61 -17.54
C LEU A 294 -1.51 22.95 -18.75
N THR A 295 -1.63 21.63 -18.75
CA THR A 295 -2.27 20.88 -19.85
C THR A 295 -3.72 21.33 -20.05
N ASN A 296 -4.49 21.49 -18.98
CA ASN A 296 -5.86 21.97 -19.02
C ASN A 296 -5.94 23.43 -19.50
N SER A 297 -5.04 24.30 -19.04
CA SER A 297 -4.97 25.69 -19.51
C SER A 297 -4.70 25.75 -21.02
N PHE A 298 -3.71 25.01 -21.49
CA PHE A 298 -3.42 24.94 -22.94
C PHE A 298 -4.60 24.40 -23.74
N LYS A 299 -5.26 23.34 -23.28
CA LYS A 299 -6.45 22.78 -23.92
C LYS A 299 -7.58 23.80 -24.01
N THR A 300 -7.83 24.52 -22.92
CA THR A 300 -8.87 25.57 -22.87
C THR A 300 -8.55 26.72 -23.83
N GLN A 301 -7.30 27.19 -23.85
CA GLN A 301 -6.87 28.26 -24.76
C GLN A 301 -6.94 27.81 -26.23
N LYS A 302 -6.54 26.56 -26.52
CA LYS A 302 -6.69 26.00 -27.87
C LYS A 302 -8.16 25.92 -28.31
N GLN A 303 -9.05 25.45 -27.45
CA GLN A 303 -10.47 25.40 -27.72
C GLN A 303 -11.05 26.81 -27.98
N LYS A 304 -10.65 27.80 -27.16
CA LYS A 304 -11.03 29.19 -27.35
C LYS A 304 -10.56 29.75 -28.70
N LEU A 305 -9.31 29.45 -29.06
CA LEU A 305 -8.73 29.82 -30.35
C LEU A 305 -9.51 29.19 -31.53
N GLU A 306 -9.81 27.89 -31.46
CA GLU A 306 -10.59 27.19 -32.47
C GLU A 306 -12.03 27.75 -32.60
N PHE A 307 -12.64 28.06 -31.45
CA PHE A 307 -13.95 28.71 -31.42
C PHE A 307 -13.91 30.09 -32.07
N LEU A 308 -12.93 30.93 -31.77
CA LEU A 308 -12.76 32.24 -32.38
C LEU A 308 -12.47 32.11 -33.88
N ARG A 309 -11.63 31.15 -34.28
CA ARG A 309 -11.33 30.85 -35.68
C ARG A 309 -12.60 30.41 -36.45
N SER A 310 -13.49 29.63 -35.84
CA SER A 310 -14.73 29.19 -36.44
C SER A 310 -15.72 30.36 -36.66
N LYS A 311 -15.65 31.43 -35.85
CA LYS A 311 -16.45 32.66 -36.03
C LYS A 311 -15.92 33.55 -37.15
N ILE A 312 -14.66 33.44 -37.54
CA ILE A 312 -14.09 34.17 -38.69
C ILE A 312 -14.54 33.42 -39.94
N ARG A 313 -15.61 33.94 -40.61
CA ARG A 313 -16.05 33.39 -41.90
C ARG A 313 -14.95 33.62 -42.94
N SER A 314 -14.60 32.57 -43.64
CA SER A 314 -13.66 32.69 -44.76
C SER A 314 -14.20 33.72 -45.79
N PRO A 315 -13.38 34.66 -46.23
CA PRO A 315 -13.79 35.60 -47.31
C PRO A 315 -14.35 34.90 -48.55
N LEU A 316 -13.85 33.72 -48.87
CA LEU A 316 -14.32 32.89 -49.96
C LEU A 316 -15.80 32.41 -49.79
N VAL A 317 -16.19 32.11 -48.55
CA VAL A 317 -17.57 31.72 -48.26
C VAL A 317 -18.50 32.91 -48.42
N ILE A 318 -18.07 34.08 -47.91
CA ILE A 318 -18.85 35.32 -48.06
C ILE A 318 -18.99 35.67 -49.54
N LEU A 319 -17.92 35.59 -50.32
CA LEU A 319 -17.97 35.84 -51.77
C LEU A 319 -18.88 34.85 -52.48
N ARG A 320 -18.86 33.58 -52.15
CA ARG A 320 -19.78 32.57 -52.72
C ARG A 320 -21.24 32.88 -52.39
N GLU A 321 -21.55 33.22 -51.15
CA GLU A 321 -22.91 33.61 -50.74
C GLU A 321 -23.38 34.85 -51.51
N GLN A 322 -22.52 35.86 -51.73
CA GLN A 322 -22.86 37.05 -52.49
C GLN A 322 -23.04 36.73 -53.97
N ASN A 323 -22.19 35.91 -54.56
CA ASN A 323 -22.34 35.48 -55.94
C ASN A 323 -23.66 34.71 -56.13
N GLN A 324 -24.02 33.79 -55.26
CA GLN A 324 -25.33 33.10 -55.34
C GLN A 324 -26.47 34.05 -55.21
N ARG A 325 -26.38 35.12 -54.42
CA ARG A 325 -27.43 36.17 -54.35
C ARG A 325 -27.52 36.94 -55.65
N ILE A 326 -26.41 37.30 -56.29
CA ILE A 326 -26.38 37.98 -57.58
C ILE A 326 -27.01 37.08 -58.61
N ASP A 327 -26.62 35.79 -58.67
CA ASP A 327 -27.22 34.85 -59.64
C ASP A 327 -28.78 34.73 -59.48
N SER A 328 -29.21 34.69 -58.20
CA SER A 328 -30.62 34.62 -57.87
C SER A 328 -31.40 35.90 -58.33
N TYR A 329 -30.78 37.06 -58.08
CA TYR A 329 -31.37 38.33 -58.54
C TYR A 329 -31.39 38.46 -60.08
N GLU A 330 -30.38 38.02 -60.77
CA GLU A 330 -30.30 37.95 -62.21
C GLU A 330 -31.42 37.06 -62.77
N LEU A 331 -31.62 35.88 -62.15
CA LEU A 331 -32.71 34.99 -62.56
C LEU A 331 -34.09 35.63 -62.34
N GLN A 332 -34.30 36.24 -61.18
CA GLN A 332 -35.55 36.95 -60.87
C GLN A 332 -35.81 38.11 -61.87
N LEU A 333 -34.73 38.86 -62.14
CA LEU A 333 -34.88 39.99 -63.15
C LEU A 333 -35.25 39.48 -64.52
N LYS A 334 -34.57 38.40 -64.99
CA LYS A 334 -34.90 37.76 -66.27
C LYS A 334 -36.35 37.25 -66.28
N GLN A 335 -36.85 36.66 -65.23
CA GLN A 335 -38.23 36.19 -65.10
C GLN A 335 -39.23 37.38 -65.11
N ASN A 336 -38.96 38.41 -64.32
CA ASN A 336 -39.82 39.57 -64.22
C ASN A 336 -39.89 40.30 -65.54
N ILE A 337 -38.76 40.48 -66.28
CA ILE A 337 -38.74 41.04 -67.60
C ILE A 337 -39.59 40.21 -68.56
N LYS A 338 -39.44 38.86 -68.53
CA LYS A 338 -40.24 37.96 -69.40
C LYS A 338 -41.74 38.04 -69.11
N ILE A 339 -42.11 38.10 -67.83
CA ILE A 339 -43.53 38.25 -67.42
C ILE A 339 -44.07 39.59 -67.89
N SER A 340 -43.33 40.68 -67.61
CA SER A 340 -43.73 42.02 -68.04
C SER A 340 -43.88 42.12 -69.56
N PHE A 341 -42.88 41.55 -70.28
CA PHE A 341 -42.95 41.51 -71.75
C PHE A 341 -44.18 40.73 -72.25
N ASN A 342 -44.45 39.55 -71.68
CA ASN A 342 -45.63 38.76 -72.04
C ASN A 342 -46.92 39.48 -71.69
N GLN A 343 -47.01 40.13 -70.54
CA GLN A 343 -48.19 40.94 -70.17
C GLN A 343 -48.44 42.10 -71.17
N ASN A 344 -47.37 42.81 -71.54
CA ASN A 344 -47.48 43.90 -72.52
C ASN A 344 -47.85 43.37 -73.90
N LYS A 345 -47.28 42.21 -74.28
CA LYS A 345 -47.66 41.54 -75.53
C LYS A 345 -49.15 41.15 -75.55
N GLN A 346 -49.63 40.58 -74.42
CA GLN A 346 -51.06 40.26 -74.27
C GLN A 346 -51.92 41.50 -74.30
N LYS A 347 -51.54 42.58 -73.60
CA LYS A 347 -52.25 43.86 -73.67
C LYS A 347 -52.30 44.38 -75.11
N LEU A 348 -51.20 44.33 -75.83
CA LEU A 348 -51.13 44.76 -77.24
C LEU A 348 -52.04 43.91 -78.16
N ASN A 349 -52.02 42.57 -77.92
CA ASN A 349 -52.93 41.68 -78.66
C ASN A 349 -54.42 42.00 -78.37
N LEU A 350 -54.74 42.21 -77.09
CA LEU A 350 -56.11 42.60 -76.71
C LEU A 350 -56.50 43.94 -77.32
N LEU A 351 -55.61 44.92 -77.33
CA LEU A 351 -55.86 46.21 -78.00
C LEU A 351 -56.03 46.04 -79.52
N ASN A 352 -55.18 45.18 -80.13
CA ASN A 352 -55.32 44.86 -81.56
C ASN A 352 -56.68 44.20 -81.89
N ILE A 353 -57.11 43.26 -81.05
CA ILE A 353 -58.39 42.60 -81.19
C ILE A 353 -59.50 43.65 -81.05
N ARG A 354 -59.49 44.48 -80.01
CA ARG A 354 -60.48 45.56 -79.80
C ARG A 354 -60.46 46.57 -80.95
N PHE A 355 -59.29 46.87 -81.49
CA PHE A 355 -59.13 47.77 -82.61
C PHE A 355 -59.73 47.18 -83.90
N LYS A 356 -59.50 45.87 -84.11
CA LYS A 356 -60.11 45.16 -85.25
C LYS A 356 -61.62 45.08 -85.11
N GLU A 357 -62.15 44.80 -83.92
CA GLU A 357 -63.59 44.75 -83.65
C GLU A 357 -64.30 46.12 -83.85
N LYS A 358 -63.57 47.19 -83.49
CA LYS A 358 -64.08 48.54 -83.63
C LYS A 358 -63.64 49.22 -84.93
N SER A 359 -63.01 48.49 -85.82
CA SER A 359 -62.56 49.04 -87.10
C SER A 359 -63.78 49.37 -87.97
N PRO A 360 -63.71 50.43 -88.79
CA PRO A 360 -64.80 50.76 -89.67
C PRO A 360 -65.23 49.62 -90.62
N SER A 361 -64.29 48.75 -90.97
CA SER A 361 -64.56 47.54 -91.74
C SER A 361 -65.36 46.48 -90.97
N ALA A 362 -65.11 46.29 -89.66
CA ALA A 362 -65.86 45.39 -88.78
C ALA A 362 -67.29 45.91 -88.55
N TYR A 363 -67.40 47.24 -88.36
CA TYR A 363 -68.74 47.90 -88.26
C TYR A 363 -69.52 47.78 -89.55
N ILE A 364 -68.89 47.91 -90.72
CA ILE A 364 -69.54 47.69 -92.00
C ILE A 364 -69.96 46.22 -92.19
N GLN A 365 -69.12 45.25 -91.76
CA GLN A 365 -69.46 43.80 -91.76
C GLN A 365 -70.65 43.49 -90.84
N GLU A 366 -70.69 44.08 -89.66
CA GLU A 366 -71.79 43.90 -88.70
C GLU A 366 -73.12 44.52 -89.26
N LEU A 367 -73.02 45.68 -89.87
CA LEU A 367 -74.14 46.26 -90.54
C LEU A 367 -74.63 45.41 -91.77
N ASN A 368 -73.68 44.83 -92.54
CA ASN A 368 -74.04 43.92 -93.65
C ASN A 368 -74.66 42.62 -93.14
N ILE A 369 -74.19 42.05 -92.02
CA ILE A 369 -74.78 40.84 -91.41
C ILE A 369 -76.16 41.16 -90.87
N ASN A 370 -76.34 42.31 -90.24
CA ASN A 370 -77.66 42.77 -89.78
C ASN A 370 -78.60 43.04 -90.94
N CYS A 371 -78.11 43.58 -92.08
CA CYS A 371 -78.87 43.74 -93.27
C CYS A 371 -79.30 42.44 -93.93
N LEU A 372 -78.39 41.42 -93.93
CA LEU A 372 -78.68 40.08 -94.40
C LEU A 372 -79.70 39.33 -93.54
N LEU A 373 -79.67 39.57 -92.22
CA LEU A 373 -80.63 38.98 -91.29
C LEU A 373 -82.01 39.56 -91.45
N TYR A 374 -82.15 40.86 -91.87
CA TYR A 374 -83.46 41.50 -92.16
C TYR A 374 -84.05 41.13 -93.55
N THR A 375 -83.25 40.64 -94.50
CA THR A 375 -83.69 40.23 -95.86
C THR A 375 -83.84 38.71 -95.99
N SER A 376 -83.54 37.96 -94.95
CA SER A 376 -83.75 36.52 -94.98
C SER A 376 -85.16 36.15 -94.50
N PRO A 377 -85.90 35.36 -95.21
CA PRO A 377 -87.25 35.01 -94.78
C PRO A 377 -87.26 34.22 -93.47
N SER A 378 -88.19 34.63 -92.61
CA SER A 378 -88.46 34.09 -91.33
C SER A 378 -88.68 32.57 -91.35
N PRO A 379 -88.12 31.81 -90.42
CA PRO A 379 -88.41 30.37 -90.35
C PRO A 379 -89.86 29.98 -90.04
N ARG A 380 -90.81 30.95 -90.00
CA ARG A 380 -92.23 30.69 -89.66
C ARG A 380 -93.10 30.20 -90.83
N ASP A 381 -92.58 30.11 -92.08
CA ASP A 381 -93.32 29.66 -93.16
C ASP A 381 -93.20 28.23 -93.68
N ARG A 382 -92.63 27.36 -92.78
CA ARG A 382 -92.71 25.93 -93.09
C ARG A 382 -93.35 25.17 -91.91
N THR A 383 -94.68 25.32 -91.85
CA THR A 383 -95.48 24.35 -91.11
C THR A 383 -95.93 23.25 -92.03
N ARG A 384 -96.00 22.09 -91.53
CA ARG A 384 -96.66 20.86 -91.95
C ARG A 384 -95.81 19.87 -92.79
N SER A 385 -95.36 18.88 -92.18
CA SER A 385 -96.04 17.59 -92.25
C SER A 385 -95.08 16.44 -91.81
N ARG A 386 -95.70 15.67 -91.00
CA ARG A 386 -95.55 14.25 -90.82
C ARG A 386 -94.49 13.72 -89.88
N MET A 387 -95.04 13.35 -88.79
CA MET A 387 -94.59 12.12 -88.11
C MET A 387 -94.81 10.91 -89.03
N PRO A 388 -94.10 9.79 -88.88
CA PRO A 388 -94.33 8.86 -87.79
C PRO A 388 -93.01 8.20 -87.32
N SER A 389 -92.98 7.86 -86.06
CA SER A 389 -93.08 6.60 -85.31
C SER A 389 -91.94 5.64 -85.43
N SER A 390 -91.52 5.26 -84.18
CA SER A 390 -91.01 3.95 -83.76
C SER A 390 -89.61 3.47 -84.20
N ALA A 391 -88.75 3.31 -83.39
CA ALA A 391 -88.39 2.15 -82.49
C ALA A 391 -87.24 2.55 -81.62
#